data_60e4c0a8013f0c62b0e464b6bdc92ea7
#
_entry.id   60e4c0a8013f0c62b0e464b6bdc92ea7
#
_cell.length_a   1.000
_cell.length_b   1.000
_cell.length_c   1.000
_cell.angle_alpha   90.00
_cell.angle_beta   90.00
_cell.angle_gamma   90.00
#
_symmetry.space_group_name_H-M   'P 1'
#
loop_
_entity.id
_entity.type
_entity.pdbx_description
1 polymer ?
#
loop_
_entity_poly.entity_id
_entity_poly.type
_entity_poly.pdbx_seq_one_letter_code
_entity_poly.pdbx_strand_id
1 'polypeptide(L)'
;MSIPRSVKFSKNGVEFLSNCDRIQYTISELTRAALRDTGKYVCRETRKKIKRRTGRLAKNTQYWVRSKSGDLQVGFKPGGFYGLFQEIGTEKQPRIAALSDSTQDNISTIQKIQQQYLSAVGTESGEHMINEGEYSGE
;
A
#
# COMPACT_ATOMS: atom_id res chain seq x y z
N MET A 1 -2.99 16.17 9.62
CA MET A 1 -2.57 17.31 8.74
C MET A 1 -3.80 17.90 8.10
N SER A 2 -3.88 19.21 8.09
CA SER A 2 -4.95 19.91 7.38
C SER A 2 -4.66 19.93 5.87
N ILE A 3 -5.71 19.83 5.06
CA ILE A 3 -5.60 19.95 3.61
C ILE A 3 -5.11 21.36 3.27
N PRO A 4 -4.05 21.52 2.46
CA PRO A 4 -3.57 22.83 2.06
C PRO A 4 -4.65 23.63 1.33
N ARG A 5 -4.75 24.91 1.65
CA ARG A 5 -5.70 25.81 0.98
C ARG A 5 -5.12 26.31 -0.34
N SER A 6 -6.00 26.58 -1.30
CA SER A 6 -5.61 27.27 -2.52
C SER A 6 -5.06 28.66 -2.22
N VAL A 7 -4.00 29.05 -2.89
CA VAL A 7 -3.39 30.38 -2.75
C VAL A 7 -3.92 31.27 -3.86
N LYS A 8 -4.51 32.41 -3.47
CA LYS A 8 -4.94 33.46 -4.38
C LYS A 8 -3.94 34.62 -4.33
N PHE A 9 -3.50 35.08 -5.50
CA PHE A 9 -2.71 36.27 -5.61
C PHE A 9 -3.16 37.10 -6.82
N SER A 10 -3.06 38.40 -6.71
CA SER A 10 -3.42 39.33 -7.78
C SER A 10 -2.19 40.14 -8.19
N LYS A 11 -1.95 40.25 -9.49
CA LYS A 11 -0.87 41.04 -10.06
C LYS A 11 -1.38 41.69 -11.34
N ASN A 12 -1.21 43.03 -11.44
CA ASN A 12 -1.60 43.81 -12.61
C ASN A 12 -3.09 43.64 -13.02
N GLY A 13 -4.00 43.52 -12.04
CA GLY A 13 -5.42 43.35 -12.30
C GLY A 13 -5.86 41.93 -12.71
N VAL A 14 -4.92 40.98 -12.73
CA VAL A 14 -5.21 39.58 -13.01
C VAL A 14 -5.17 38.79 -11.69
N GLU A 15 -6.22 38.05 -11.43
CA GLU A 15 -6.28 37.14 -10.27
C GLU A 15 -5.80 35.74 -10.66
N PHE A 16 -4.89 35.21 -9.85
CA PHE A 16 -4.35 33.84 -9.98
C PHE A 16 -4.80 32.99 -8.81
N LEU A 17 -5.28 31.79 -9.12
CA LEU A 17 -5.63 30.78 -8.13
C LEU A 17 -4.66 29.60 -8.28
N SER A 18 -3.81 29.34 -7.28
CA SER A 18 -2.89 28.22 -7.27
C SER A 18 -3.41 27.10 -6.37
N ASN A 19 -3.61 25.92 -6.95
CA ASN A 19 -3.99 24.69 -6.26
C ASN A 19 -2.84 23.66 -6.22
N CYS A 20 -1.61 24.06 -6.55
CA CYS A 20 -0.48 23.15 -6.66
C CYS A 20 -0.24 22.36 -5.37
N ASP A 21 -0.24 23.03 -4.22
CA ASP A 21 0.00 22.38 -2.93
C ASP A 21 -1.12 21.38 -2.57
N ARG A 22 -2.35 21.74 -2.93
CA ARG A 22 -3.51 20.88 -2.72
C ARG A 22 -3.45 19.62 -3.59
N ILE A 23 -3.08 19.75 -4.86
CA ILE A 23 -2.92 18.63 -5.78
C ILE A 23 -1.79 17.72 -5.31
N GLN A 24 -0.65 18.29 -4.93
CA GLN A 24 0.49 17.53 -4.41
C GLN A 24 0.14 16.77 -3.13
N TYR A 25 -0.58 17.39 -2.22
CA TYR A 25 -1.09 16.73 -1.01
C TYR A 25 -2.02 15.56 -1.37
N THR A 26 -2.98 15.76 -2.28
CA THR A 26 -3.93 14.74 -2.71
C THR A 26 -3.21 13.55 -3.33
N ILE A 27 -2.26 13.78 -4.23
CA ILE A 27 -1.45 12.71 -4.85
C ILE A 27 -0.67 11.93 -3.80
N SER A 28 -0.05 12.61 -2.83
CA SER A 28 0.72 11.96 -1.76
C SER A 28 -0.16 11.09 -0.87
N GLU A 29 -1.34 11.56 -0.49
CA GLU A 29 -2.27 10.82 0.34
C GLU A 29 -2.90 9.64 -0.41
N LEU A 30 -3.25 9.80 -1.68
CA LEU A 30 -3.74 8.71 -2.52
C LEU A 30 -2.68 7.63 -2.74
N THR A 31 -1.44 8.02 -2.97
CA THR A 31 -0.32 7.09 -3.08
C THR A 31 -0.13 6.29 -1.79
N ARG A 32 -0.19 6.96 -0.63
CA ARG A 32 -0.09 6.31 0.67
C ARG A 32 -1.23 5.31 0.91
N ALA A 33 -2.46 5.69 0.56
CA ALA A 33 -3.63 4.83 0.66
C ALA A 33 -3.52 3.60 -0.27
N ALA A 34 -3.08 3.81 -1.51
CA ALA A 34 -2.85 2.73 -2.47
C ALA A 34 -1.81 1.71 -1.97
N LEU A 35 -0.69 2.20 -1.44
CA LEU A 35 0.36 1.34 -0.87
C LEU A 35 -0.14 0.57 0.35
N ARG A 36 -0.94 1.21 1.20
CA ARG A 36 -1.54 0.56 2.38
C ARG A 36 -2.46 -0.59 1.99
N ASP A 37 -3.33 -0.37 1.02
CA ASP A 37 -4.26 -1.40 0.56
C ASP A 37 -3.55 -2.53 -0.18
N THR A 38 -2.57 -2.20 -0.99
CA THR A 38 -1.67 -3.20 -1.61
C THR A 38 -0.97 -4.05 -0.54
N GLY A 39 -0.43 -3.42 0.50
CA GLY A 39 0.22 -4.12 1.62
C GLY A 39 -0.74 -5.05 2.36
N LYS A 40 -1.94 -4.59 2.67
CA LYS A 40 -2.99 -5.42 3.30
C LYS A 40 -3.33 -6.64 2.43
N TYR A 41 -3.51 -6.43 1.13
CA TYR A 41 -3.83 -7.49 0.19
C TYR A 41 -2.72 -8.54 0.11
N VAL A 42 -1.47 -8.13 -0.09
CA VAL A 42 -0.32 -9.03 -0.15
C VAL A 42 -0.15 -9.81 1.16
N CYS A 43 -0.28 -9.15 2.31
CA CYS A 43 -0.23 -9.82 3.61
C CYS A 43 -1.32 -10.89 3.76
N ARG A 44 -2.53 -10.60 3.32
CA ARG A 44 -3.65 -11.55 3.36
C ARG A 44 -3.37 -12.79 2.49
N GLU A 45 -2.90 -12.59 1.26
CA GLU A 45 -2.57 -13.68 0.36
C GLU A 45 -1.37 -14.51 0.86
N THR A 46 -0.35 -13.85 1.40
CA THR A 46 0.79 -14.52 2.04
C THR A 46 0.35 -15.40 3.21
N ARG A 47 -0.54 -14.89 4.07
CA ARG A 47 -1.08 -15.67 5.20
C ARG A 47 -1.83 -16.92 4.78
N LYS A 48 -2.48 -16.92 3.62
CA LYS A 48 -3.15 -18.10 3.07
C LYS A 48 -2.16 -19.18 2.63
N LYS A 49 -1.01 -18.78 2.08
CA LYS A 49 0.02 -19.69 1.55
C LYS A 49 0.98 -20.22 2.62
N ILE A 50 1.12 -19.53 3.74
CA ILE A 50 1.99 -19.96 4.84
C ILE A 50 1.50 -21.29 5.42
N LYS A 51 2.44 -22.24 5.56
CA LYS A 51 2.17 -23.48 6.29
C LYS A 51 1.92 -23.19 7.77
N ARG A 52 0.72 -23.45 8.22
CA ARG A 52 0.31 -23.18 9.61
C ARG A 52 0.56 -24.39 10.49
N ARG A 53 1.43 -24.22 11.47
CA ARG A 53 1.57 -25.17 12.59
C ARG A 53 0.95 -24.56 13.86
N THR A 54 1.38 -23.36 14.23
CA THR A 54 0.90 -22.64 15.41
C THR A 54 0.21 -21.30 15.05
N GLY A 55 0.21 -20.91 13.78
CA GLY A 55 -0.28 -19.61 13.30
C GLY A 55 0.62 -18.42 13.66
N ARG A 56 1.74 -18.65 14.34
CA ARG A 56 2.65 -17.59 14.78
C ARG A 56 3.27 -16.81 13.62
N LEU A 57 3.69 -17.50 12.56
CA LEU A 57 4.24 -16.85 11.38
C LEU A 57 3.22 -15.96 10.66
N ALA A 58 2.00 -16.44 10.51
CA ALA A 58 0.92 -15.67 9.92
C ALA A 58 0.62 -14.38 10.72
N LYS A 59 0.66 -14.45 12.06
CA LYS A 59 0.51 -13.28 12.92
C LYS A 59 1.67 -12.28 12.79
N ASN A 60 2.87 -12.75 12.47
CA ASN A 60 4.05 -11.92 12.33
C ASN A 60 4.23 -11.37 10.89
N THR A 61 3.39 -11.76 9.95
CA THR A 61 3.36 -11.16 8.61
C THR A 61 2.80 -9.75 8.70
N GLN A 62 3.56 -8.78 8.23
CA GLN A 62 3.19 -7.36 8.31
C GLN A 62 3.69 -6.58 7.10
N TYR A 63 3.07 -5.43 6.86
CA TYR A 63 3.51 -4.45 5.87
C TYR A 63 3.86 -3.12 6.55
N TRP A 64 4.76 -2.37 5.92
CA TRP A 64 5.15 -1.03 6.35
C TRP A 64 5.14 -0.08 5.16
N VAL A 65 4.44 1.02 5.29
CA VAL A 65 4.42 2.09 4.29
C VAL A 65 5.37 3.20 4.74
N ARG A 66 6.39 3.46 3.95
CA ARG A 66 7.33 4.55 4.17
C ARG A 66 6.85 5.81 3.47
N SER A 67 6.32 6.75 4.25
CA SER A 67 5.72 7.98 3.72
C SER A 67 6.74 8.89 3.01
N LYS A 68 8.00 8.91 3.47
CA LYS A 68 9.03 9.78 2.90
C LYS A 68 9.54 9.30 1.54
N SER A 69 9.71 8.02 1.36
CA SER A 69 10.22 7.42 0.12
C SER A 69 9.12 6.95 -0.83
N GLY A 70 7.87 6.87 -0.36
CA GLY A 70 6.77 6.34 -1.14
C GLY A 70 6.87 4.83 -1.40
N ASP A 71 7.50 4.09 -0.47
CA ASP A 71 7.75 2.67 -0.59
C ASP A 71 6.80 1.84 0.27
N LEU A 72 6.54 0.63 -0.19
CA LEU A 72 5.87 -0.42 0.56
C LEU A 72 6.84 -1.55 0.85
N GLN A 73 6.95 -1.94 2.12
CA GLN A 73 7.66 -3.14 2.54
C GLN A 73 6.67 -4.14 3.11
N VAL A 74 6.78 -5.39 2.69
CA VAL A 74 6.02 -6.51 3.24
C VAL A 74 7.01 -7.57 3.71
N GLY A 75 6.81 -8.09 4.91
CA GLY A 75 7.73 -9.06 5.47
C GLY A 75 7.26 -9.59 6.81
N PHE A 76 8.17 -10.27 7.49
CA PHE A 76 7.93 -10.85 8.80
C PHE A 76 8.54 -10.01 9.91
N LYS A 77 7.83 -9.87 11.02
CA LYS A 77 8.37 -9.29 12.25
C LYS A 77 9.48 -10.19 12.83
N PRO A 78 10.34 -9.67 13.73
CA PRO A 78 11.41 -10.46 14.38
C PRO A 78 10.93 -11.76 15.02
N GLY A 79 9.72 -11.80 15.56
CA GLY A 79 9.12 -13.03 16.10
C GLY A 79 8.82 -14.12 15.07
N GLY A 80 8.88 -13.80 13.77
CA GLY A 80 8.69 -14.71 12.65
C GLY A 80 9.95 -14.95 11.82
N PHE A 81 11.13 -14.88 12.42
CA PHE A 81 12.43 -15.03 11.73
C PHE A 81 12.55 -16.33 10.93
N TYR A 82 11.91 -17.39 11.36
CA TYR A 82 11.89 -18.68 10.64
C TYR A 82 11.08 -18.63 9.32
N GLY A 83 10.35 -17.55 9.07
CA GLY A 83 9.72 -17.31 7.76
C GLY A 83 10.73 -17.23 6.62
N LEU A 84 11.94 -16.75 6.90
CA LEU A 84 13.03 -16.75 5.94
C LEU A 84 13.36 -18.17 5.45
N PHE A 85 13.38 -19.15 6.35
CA PHE A 85 13.64 -20.54 6.00
C PHE A 85 12.52 -21.15 5.15
N GLN A 86 11.29 -20.73 5.35
CA GLN A 86 10.17 -21.12 4.48
C GLN A 86 10.25 -20.49 3.08
N GLU A 87 10.70 -19.25 2.97
CA GLU A 87 10.87 -18.56 1.69
C GLU A 87 11.97 -19.17 0.83
N ILE A 88 13.11 -19.46 1.42
CA ILE A 88 14.30 -19.98 0.73
C ILE A 88 14.25 -21.49 0.61
N GLY A 89 13.68 -22.18 1.59
CA GLY A 89 13.79 -23.61 1.79
C GLY A 89 15.08 -24.00 2.50
N THR A 90 15.08 -25.17 3.10
CA THR A 90 16.24 -25.78 3.76
C THR A 90 16.40 -27.24 3.31
N GLU A 91 17.53 -27.85 3.64
CA GLU A 91 17.81 -29.25 3.32
C GLU A 91 16.71 -30.21 3.85
N LYS A 92 16.08 -29.85 4.98
CA LYS A 92 15.03 -30.65 5.63
C LYS A 92 13.60 -30.18 5.33
N GLN A 93 13.44 -29.01 4.71
CA GLN A 93 12.14 -28.40 4.47
C GLN A 93 12.07 -27.81 3.06
N PRO A 94 11.08 -28.23 2.24
CA PRO A 94 10.92 -27.68 0.90
C PRO A 94 10.58 -26.19 0.95
N ARG A 95 11.00 -25.47 -0.09
CA ARG A 95 10.67 -24.07 -0.27
C ARG A 95 9.15 -23.88 -0.43
N ILE A 96 8.58 -22.96 0.35
CA ILE A 96 7.17 -22.58 0.27
C ILE A 96 6.99 -21.18 -0.33
N ALA A 97 7.98 -20.34 -0.37
CA ALA A 97 8.00 -19.00 -1.00
C ALA A 97 6.65 -18.24 -0.94
N ALA A 98 5.97 -18.26 0.22
CA ALA A 98 4.63 -17.74 0.37
C ALA A 98 4.54 -16.23 0.06
N LEU A 99 5.54 -15.46 0.46
CA LEU A 99 5.60 -14.02 0.23
C LEU A 99 5.87 -13.70 -1.25
N SER A 100 6.88 -14.32 -1.84
CA SER A 100 7.26 -14.11 -3.24
C SER A 100 6.15 -14.54 -4.19
N ASP A 101 5.60 -15.73 -4.01
CA ASP A 101 4.52 -16.25 -4.85
C ASP A 101 3.22 -15.45 -4.71
N SER A 102 2.90 -14.97 -3.50
CA SER A 102 1.73 -14.11 -3.30
C SER A 102 1.83 -12.80 -4.05
N THR A 103 3.02 -12.25 -4.16
CA THR A 103 3.25 -11.02 -4.93
C THR A 103 3.20 -11.29 -6.43
N GLN A 104 3.90 -12.31 -6.91
CA GLN A 104 3.98 -12.63 -8.33
C GLN A 104 2.64 -13.06 -8.93
N ASP A 105 1.92 -13.94 -8.24
CA ASP A 105 0.62 -14.45 -8.72
C ASP A 105 -0.47 -13.38 -8.76
N ASN A 106 -0.32 -12.31 -7.98
CA ASN A 106 -1.33 -11.28 -7.80
C ASN A 106 -0.92 -9.90 -8.37
N ILE A 107 0.07 -9.83 -9.25
CA ILE A 107 0.52 -8.56 -9.86
C ILE A 107 -0.64 -7.83 -10.54
N SER A 108 -1.49 -8.54 -11.26
CA SER A 108 -2.65 -7.93 -11.95
C SER A 108 -3.64 -7.30 -10.97
N THR A 109 -3.89 -7.93 -9.84
CA THR A 109 -4.76 -7.38 -8.79
C THR A 109 -4.13 -6.18 -8.10
N ILE A 110 -2.83 -6.23 -7.82
CA ILE A 110 -2.07 -5.10 -7.27
C ILE A 110 -2.15 -3.90 -8.21
N GLN A 111 -1.96 -4.12 -9.51
CA GLN A 111 -2.08 -3.06 -10.52
C GLN A 111 -3.48 -2.46 -10.56
N LYS A 112 -4.54 -3.27 -10.46
CA LYS A 112 -5.92 -2.78 -10.39
C LYS A 112 -6.18 -1.90 -9.17
N ILE A 113 -5.68 -2.30 -7.99
CA ILE A 113 -5.78 -1.49 -6.77
C ILE A 113 -5.12 -0.13 -6.98
N GLN A 114 -3.92 -0.11 -7.51
CA GLN A 114 -3.18 1.14 -7.76
C GLN A 114 -3.87 2.01 -8.81
N GLN A 115 -4.39 1.42 -9.88
CA GLN A 115 -5.14 2.14 -10.91
C GLN A 115 -6.40 2.81 -10.37
N GLN A 116 -7.14 2.16 -9.48
CA GLN A 116 -8.32 2.74 -8.85
C GLN A 116 -7.98 4.02 -8.08
N TYR A 117 -6.91 4.00 -7.29
CA TYR A 117 -6.48 5.18 -6.55
C TYR A 117 -5.96 6.29 -7.48
N LEU A 118 -5.21 5.95 -8.52
CA LEU A 118 -4.72 6.94 -9.49
C LEU A 118 -5.85 7.57 -10.30
N SER A 119 -6.87 6.81 -10.68
CA SER A 119 -8.03 7.34 -11.41
C SER A 119 -8.88 8.30 -10.59
N ALA A 120 -8.77 8.23 -9.27
CA ALA A 120 -9.47 9.13 -8.36
C ALA A 120 -8.77 10.50 -8.16
N VAL A 121 -7.58 10.69 -8.74
CA VAL A 121 -6.87 11.98 -8.66
C VAL A 121 -7.68 13.08 -9.34
N GLY A 122 -7.92 14.16 -8.60
CA GLY A 122 -8.68 15.33 -9.09
C GLY A 122 -10.20 15.16 -9.06
N THR A 123 -10.72 14.08 -8.50
CA THR A 123 -12.15 13.87 -8.29
C THR A 123 -12.52 13.93 -6.81
N GLU A 124 -13.79 14.22 -6.51
CA GLU A 124 -14.31 14.17 -5.12
C GLU A 124 -14.16 12.76 -4.52
N SER A 125 -14.24 11.73 -5.36
CA SER A 125 -14.01 10.34 -4.97
C SER A 125 -12.63 10.11 -4.39
N GLY A 126 -11.61 10.88 -4.80
CA GLY A 126 -10.27 10.80 -4.26
C GLY A 126 -10.18 11.17 -2.79
N GLU A 127 -10.90 12.21 -2.38
CA GLU A 127 -10.94 12.63 -0.97
C GLU A 127 -11.62 11.56 -0.09
N HIS A 128 -12.65 10.93 -0.60
CA HIS A 128 -13.36 9.85 0.08
C HIS A 128 -12.44 8.61 0.28
N MET A 129 -11.72 8.20 -0.76
CA MET A 129 -10.76 7.09 -0.68
C MET A 129 -9.63 7.32 0.33
N ILE A 130 -9.17 8.57 0.48
CA ILE A 130 -8.17 8.94 1.48
C ILE A 130 -8.70 8.69 2.90
N ASN A 131 -9.95 9.05 3.14
CA ASN A 131 -10.57 8.98 4.46
C ASN A 131 -10.96 7.55 4.86
N GLU A 132 -11.46 6.75 3.94
CA GLU A 132 -11.93 5.40 4.24
C GLU A 132 -10.82 4.34 4.23
N GLY A 133 -9.80 4.49 3.41
CA GLY A 133 -8.61 3.63 3.41
C GLY A 133 -8.89 2.14 3.24
N GLU A 134 -10.03 1.78 2.68
CA GLU A 134 -10.43 0.40 2.46
C GLU A 134 -10.65 0.11 0.98
N TYR A 135 -9.84 -0.79 0.45
CA TYR A 135 -10.12 -1.44 -0.81
C TYR A 135 -11.14 -2.54 -0.56
N SER A 136 -12.38 -2.33 -1.00
CA SER A 136 -13.38 -3.39 -1.07
C SER A 136 -13.18 -4.16 -2.37
N GLY A 137 -12.11 -4.95 -2.44
CA GLY A 137 -11.88 -5.86 -3.54
C GLY A 137 -12.59 -7.19 -3.27
N GLU A 138 -13.69 -7.39 -3.91
CA GLU A 138 -14.20 -8.74 -4.20
C GLU A 138 -13.47 -9.30 -5.42
#